data_fd29ec92c8c32d868355220f22fbfa6c
#
_entry.id   fd29ec92c8c32d868355220f22fbfa6c
#
_cell.length_a   1.000
_cell.length_b   1.000
_cell.length_c   1.000
_cell.angle_alpha   90.00
_cell.angle_beta   90.00
_cell.angle_gamma   90.00
#
_symmetry.space_group_name_H-M   'P 1'
#
loop_
_entity.id
_entity.type
_entity.pdbx_description
1 polymer ?
#
loop_
_entity_poly.entity_id
_entity_poly.type
_entity_poly.pdbx_seq_one_letter_code
_entity_poly.pdbx_strand_id
1 'polypeptide(L)'
;MKDKKTISFIERMEMNTLEKEWTVPQSFPDLTNSKYIAIDLETCDPNLLELGPGWTRNDGFIVGVAIAAGDFVGYYPFRHQGGGNIPEEKVFSWLRKQMNTPHIPKIMHNSMYDAGWLKWANVDVK
;
A
#
# COMPACT_ATOMS: atom_id res chain seq x y z
N MET A 1 -30.13 24.02 -1.71
CA MET A 1 -29.76 23.79 -3.11
C MET A 1 -28.26 23.62 -3.22
N LYS A 2 -27.79 22.50 -3.69
CA LYS A 2 -26.37 22.32 -3.96
C LYS A 2 -25.96 23.12 -5.20
N ASP A 3 -24.81 23.78 -5.14
CA ASP A 3 -24.24 24.51 -6.25
C ASP A 3 -24.01 23.57 -7.45
N LYS A 4 -24.42 23.97 -8.65
CA LYS A 4 -24.23 23.20 -9.88
C LYS A 4 -22.75 22.81 -10.14
N LYS A 5 -21.79 23.64 -9.70
CA LYS A 5 -20.37 23.34 -9.82
C LYS A 5 -19.94 22.21 -8.88
N THR A 6 -20.48 22.16 -7.68
CA THR A 6 -20.18 21.10 -6.70
C THR A 6 -20.73 19.76 -7.15
N ILE A 7 -21.95 19.72 -7.67
CA ILE A 7 -22.57 18.51 -8.23
C ILE A 7 -21.75 18.00 -9.41
N SER A 8 -21.38 18.88 -10.35
CA SER A 8 -20.56 18.51 -11.52
C SER A 8 -19.17 17.97 -11.13
N PHE A 9 -18.56 18.48 -10.05
CA PHE A 9 -17.28 17.97 -9.55
C PHE A 9 -17.42 16.58 -8.94
N ILE A 10 -18.45 16.35 -8.13
CA ILE A 10 -18.74 15.03 -7.53
C ILE A 10 -19.09 14.02 -8.62
N GLU A 11 -19.93 14.38 -9.57
CA GLU A 11 -20.27 13.53 -10.71
C GLU A 11 -19.05 13.16 -11.55
N ARG A 12 -18.12 14.07 -11.77
CA ARG A 12 -16.85 13.79 -12.46
C ARG A 12 -15.96 12.86 -11.67
N MET A 13 -15.92 13.00 -10.35
CA MET A 13 -15.16 12.09 -9.49
C MET A 13 -15.75 10.68 -9.52
N GLU A 14 -17.08 10.57 -9.43
CA GLU A 14 -17.80 9.30 -9.53
C GLU A 14 -17.62 8.65 -10.90
N MET A 15 -17.73 9.42 -11.99
CA MET A 15 -17.49 8.93 -13.35
C MET A 15 -16.04 8.49 -13.55
N ASN A 16 -15.05 9.24 -13.07
CA ASN A 16 -13.64 8.85 -13.14
C ASN A 16 -13.36 7.58 -12.33
N THR A 17 -14.09 7.35 -11.25
CA THR A 17 -13.97 6.15 -10.42
C THR A 17 -14.63 4.95 -11.11
N LEU A 18 -15.74 5.18 -11.82
CA LEU A 18 -16.46 4.13 -12.56
C LEU A 18 -15.80 3.77 -13.90
N GLU A 19 -15.14 4.73 -14.57
CA GLU A 19 -14.46 4.50 -15.85
C GLU A 19 -13.11 3.80 -15.72
N LYS A 20 -12.49 3.86 -14.54
CA LYS A 20 -11.27 3.12 -14.23
C LYS A 20 -11.63 1.94 -13.34
N GLU A 21 -12.05 0.84 -13.92
CA GLU A 21 -12.08 -0.41 -13.19
C GLU A 21 -10.66 -0.68 -12.66
N TRP A 22 -10.53 -0.64 -11.34
CA TRP A 22 -9.29 -1.01 -10.71
C TRP A 22 -8.98 -2.48 -11.01
N THR A 23 -7.82 -2.75 -11.52
CA THR A 23 -7.35 -4.11 -11.81
C THR A 23 -6.17 -4.46 -10.92
N VAL A 24 -6.09 -5.72 -10.51
CA VAL A 24 -4.94 -6.25 -9.78
C VAL A 24 -3.69 -6.08 -10.65
N PRO A 25 -2.60 -5.46 -10.14
CA PRO A 25 -1.37 -5.32 -10.92
C PRO A 25 -0.83 -6.67 -11.38
N GLN A 26 -0.44 -6.72 -12.66
CA GLN A 26 0.17 -7.92 -13.26
C GLN A 26 1.70 -7.83 -13.33
N SER A 27 2.26 -6.67 -12.98
CA SER A 27 3.69 -6.41 -13.08
C SER A 27 4.27 -5.90 -11.77
N PHE A 28 5.57 -6.16 -11.59
CA PHE A 28 6.37 -5.70 -10.47
C PHE A 28 7.51 -4.85 -10.99
N PRO A 29 7.27 -3.54 -11.24
CA PRO A 29 8.26 -2.69 -11.87
C PRO A 29 9.48 -2.46 -10.96
N ASP A 30 10.61 -2.20 -11.61
CA ASP A 30 11.82 -1.76 -10.89
C ASP A 30 11.70 -0.27 -10.55
N LEU A 31 11.67 0.04 -9.25
CA LEU A 31 11.54 1.40 -8.72
C LEU A 31 12.88 1.95 -8.21
N THR A 32 13.98 1.23 -8.41
CA THR A 32 15.30 1.57 -7.84
C THR A 32 15.96 2.81 -8.43
N ASN A 33 15.38 3.38 -9.50
CA ASN A 33 15.80 4.66 -10.08
C ASN A 33 14.85 5.83 -9.78
N SER A 34 13.88 5.61 -8.89
CA SER A 34 12.91 6.63 -8.51
C SER A 34 13.52 7.68 -7.57
N LYS A 35 12.97 8.88 -7.57
CA LYS A 35 13.40 9.95 -6.65
C LYS A 35 12.93 9.72 -5.22
N TYR A 36 11.80 9.03 -5.06
CA TYR A 36 11.23 8.61 -3.79
C TYR A 36 10.34 7.40 -4.01
N ILE A 37 10.06 6.67 -2.95
CA ILE A 37 9.06 5.60 -2.94
C ILE A 37 8.10 5.85 -1.79
N ALA A 38 6.85 6.09 -2.10
CA ALA A 38 5.78 6.19 -1.12
C ALA A 38 5.13 4.82 -0.93
N ILE A 39 4.94 4.42 0.32
CA ILE A 39 4.34 3.13 0.66
C ILE A 39 3.30 3.31 1.76
N ASP A 40 2.18 2.62 1.63
CA ASP A 40 1.13 2.54 2.63
C ASP A 40 0.62 1.10 2.73
N LEU A 41 0.42 0.64 3.95
CA LEU A 41 -0.01 -0.74 4.22
C LEU A 41 -1.48 -0.79 4.62
N GLU A 42 -2.21 -1.75 4.07
CA GLU A 42 -3.48 -2.22 4.61
C GLU A 42 -3.21 -3.41 5.52
N THR A 43 -3.72 -3.34 6.75
CA THR A 43 -3.45 -4.35 7.78
C THR A 43 -4.74 -4.86 8.42
N CYS A 44 -4.70 -6.09 8.91
CA CYS A 44 -5.65 -6.61 9.89
C CYS A 44 -4.94 -6.61 11.25
N ASP A 45 -5.35 -5.69 12.11
CA ASP A 45 -4.75 -5.48 13.43
C ASP A 45 -5.86 -5.38 14.47
N PRO A 46 -6.42 -6.54 14.90
CA PRO A 46 -7.71 -6.58 15.62
C PRO A 46 -7.69 -5.94 17.01
N ASN A 47 -6.54 -5.87 17.65
CA ASN A 47 -6.40 -5.32 19.00
C ASN A 47 -5.58 -4.02 19.04
N LEU A 48 -5.47 -3.33 17.91
CA LEU A 48 -4.66 -2.11 17.77
C LEU A 48 -5.03 -1.03 18.79
N LEU A 49 -6.33 -0.78 18.99
CA LEU A 49 -6.80 0.29 19.87
C LEU A 49 -6.55 0.01 21.35
N GLU A 50 -6.57 -1.25 21.75
CA GLU A 50 -6.42 -1.65 23.15
C GLU A 50 -4.98 -1.98 23.53
N LEU A 51 -4.25 -2.63 22.63
CA LEU A 51 -2.94 -3.21 22.92
C LEU A 51 -1.80 -2.59 22.11
N GLY A 52 -2.10 -1.62 21.23
CA GLY A 52 -1.13 -1.03 20.32
C GLY A 52 -0.84 -1.92 19.11
N PRO A 53 0.19 -1.60 18.33
CA PRO A 53 0.49 -2.31 17.07
C PRO A 53 0.69 -3.81 17.26
N GLY A 54 -0.03 -4.60 16.47
CA GLY A 54 -0.03 -6.06 16.57
C GLY A 54 1.29 -6.72 16.19
N TRP A 55 2.14 -6.05 15.39
CA TRP A 55 3.44 -6.58 15.02
C TRP A 55 4.37 -6.84 16.21
N THR A 56 4.15 -6.16 17.33
CA THR A 56 4.92 -6.38 18.56
C THR A 56 4.62 -7.73 19.22
N ARG A 57 3.46 -8.30 18.93
CA ARG A 57 2.93 -9.52 19.55
C ARG A 57 2.64 -10.63 18.56
N ASN A 58 2.98 -10.45 17.30
CA ASN A 58 2.56 -11.35 16.21
C ASN A 58 1.03 -11.51 16.16
N ASP A 59 0.31 -10.40 16.33
CA ASP A 59 -1.15 -10.32 16.38
C ASP A 59 -1.66 -9.50 15.21
N GLY A 60 -2.11 -10.20 14.16
CA GLY A 60 -2.54 -9.57 12.92
C GLY A 60 -1.60 -9.87 11.75
N PHE A 61 -1.82 -9.20 10.63
CA PHE A 61 -1.05 -9.39 9.40
C PHE A 61 -1.27 -8.23 8.43
N ILE A 62 -0.41 -8.15 7.42
CA ILE A 62 -0.57 -7.23 6.30
C ILE A 62 -1.54 -7.83 5.28
N VAL A 63 -2.50 -7.03 4.82
CA VAL A 63 -3.54 -7.43 3.86
C VAL A 63 -3.17 -7.04 2.42
N GLY A 64 -2.51 -5.92 2.26
CA GLY A 64 -2.07 -5.40 0.97
C GLY A 64 -1.14 -4.21 1.11
N VAL A 65 -0.53 -3.83 0.00
CA VAL A 65 0.48 -2.77 -0.07
C VAL A 65 0.16 -1.81 -1.21
N ALA A 66 0.04 -0.53 -0.91
CA ALA A 66 -0.02 0.55 -1.90
C ALA A 66 1.37 1.16 -2.09
N ILE A 67 1.78 1.37 -3.33
CA ILE A 67 3.06 1.98 -3.68
C ILE A 67 2.87 3.04 -4.74
N ALA A 68 3.57 4.17 -4.57
CA ALA A 68 3.69 5.21 -5.58
C ALA A 68 5.16 5.64 -5.73
N ALA A 69 5.62 5.70 -6.96
CA ALA A 69 6.98 6.14 -7.29
C ALA A 69 7.00 6.70 -8.71
N GLY A 70 7.26 8.00 -8.86
CA GLY A 70 7.17 8.68 -10.15
C GLY A 70 5.75 8.59 -10.72
N ASP A 71 5.63 8.09 -11.93
CA ASP A 71 4.35 7.89 -12.62
C ASP A 71 3.66 6.57 -12.24
N PHE A 72 4.33 5.72 -11.48
CA PHE A 72 3.78 4.44 -11.08
C PHE A 72 2.95 4.57 -9.80
N VAL A 73 1.74 4.02 -9.83
CA VAL A 73 0.89 3.84 -8.67
C VAL A 73 0.27 2.44 -8.75
N GLY A 74 0.37 1.66 -7.69
CA GLY A 74 -0.19 0.32 -7.64
C GLY A 74 -0.61 -0.10 -6.25
N TYR A 75 -1.63 -0.94 -6.18
CA TYR A 75 -2.05 -1.61 -4.96
C TYR A 75 -1.99 -3.12 -5.17
N TYR A 76 -1.27 -3.81 -4.30
CA TYR A 76 -1.03 -5.25 -4.36
C TYR A 76 -1.75 -5.94 -3.20
N PRO A 77 -2.96 -6.49 -3.43
CA PRO A 77 -3.69 -7.26 -2.41
C PRO A 77 -3.15 -8.68 -2.32
N PHE A 78 -3.06 -9.25 -1.13
CA PHE A 78 -2.64 -10.65 -0.96
C PHE A 78 -3.37 -11.40 0.15
N ARG A 79 -4.15 -10.73 1.00
CA ARG A 79 -4.95 -11.37 2.06
C ARG A 79 -6.35 -10.78 2.21
N HIS A 80 -6.95 -10.28 1.15
CA HIS A 80 -8.34 -9.83 1.17
C HIS A 80 -9.31 -11.00 1.16
N GLN A 81 -10.40 -10.90 1.93
CA GLN A 81 -11.41 -11.94 2.04
C GLN A 81 -12.20 -12.17 0.75
N GLY A 82 -12.36 -11.13 -0.07
CA GLY A 82 -13.14 -11.17 -1.31
C GLY A 82 -12.48 -11.85 -2.50
N GLY A 83 -11.24 -12.34 -2.37
CA GLY A 83 -10.49 -12.90 -3.48
C GLY A 83 -9.70 -11.83 -4.26
N GLY A 84 -9.21 -12.18 -5.46
CA GLY A 84 -8.38 -11.29 -6.28
C GLY A 84 -6.97 -11.07 -5.72
N ASN A 85 -6.50 -11.98 -4.86
CA ASN A 85 -5.22 -11.84 -4.20
C ASN A 85 -4.06 -12.32 -5.08
N ILE A 86 -2.94 -11.62 -4.94
CA ILE A 86 -1.64 -12.02 -5.48
C ILE A 86 -0.95 -12.91 -4.42
N PRO A 87 -0.14 -13.91 -4.82
CA PRO A 87 0.68 -14.63 -3.85
C PRO A 87 1.57 -13.68 -3.05
N GLU A 88 1.42 -13.67 -1.72
CA GLU A 88 2.08 -12.68 -0.87
C GLU A 88 3.61 -12.70 -0.99
N GLU A 89 4.21 -13.86 -1.19
CA GLU A 89 5.66 -13.97 -1.33
C GLU A 89 6.20 -13.29 -2.60
N LYS A 90 5.42 -13.22 -3.66
CA LYS A 90 5.77 -12.43 -4.84
C LYS A 90 5.84 -10.95 -4.52
N VAL A 91 4.89 -10.45 -3.75
CA VAL A 91 4.85 -9.04 -3.33
C VAL A 91 6.01 -8.75 -2.38
N PHE A 92 6.22 -9.54 -1.35
CA PHE A 92 7.30 -9.33 -0.39
C PHE A 92 8.69 -9.47 -0.99
N SER A 93 8.90 -10.44 -1.89
CA SER A 93 10.16 -10.59 -2.61
C SER A 93 10.50 -9.35 -3.43
N TRP A 94 9.52 -8.79 -4.12
CA TRP A 94 9.66 -7.54 -4.86
C TRP A 94 9.93 -6.36 -3.93
N LEU A 95 9.15 -6.22 -2.85
CA LEU A 95 9.31 -5.14 -1.86
C LEU A 95 10.70 -5.14 -1.23
N ARG A 96 11.24 -6.30 -0.89
CA ARG A 96 12.59 -6.40 -0.29
C ARG A 96 13.64 -5.72 -1.16
N LYS A 97 13.54 -5.87 -2.48
CA LYS A 97 14.46 -5.22 -3.42
C LYS A 97 14.24 -3.72 -3.50
N GLN A 98 12.97 -3.29 -3.58
CA GLN A 98 12.65 -1.87 -3.73
C GLN A 98 12.97 -1.08 -2.46
N MET A 99 12.71 -1.64 -1.29
CA MET A 99 12.92 -0.98 0.00
C MET A 99 14.38 -0.96 0.45
N ASN A 100 15.23 -1.86 -0.06
CA ASN A 100 16.64 -1.92 0.25
C ASN A 100 17.46 -0.98 -0.66
N THR A 101 17.09 0.29 -0.67
CA THR A 101 17.69 1.33 -1.52
C THR A 101 17.97 2.56 -0.65
N PRO A 102 19.11 2.61 0.09
CA PRO A 102 19.37 3.68 1.05
C PRO A 102 19.47 5.06 0.42
N HIS A 103 19.75 5.15 -0.88
CA HIS A 103 19.81 6.42 -1.62
C HIS A 103 18.44 6.98 -2.02
N ILE A 104 17.37 6.21 -1.84
CA ILE A 104 16.00 6.63 -2.19
C ILE A 104 15.21 6.92 -0.90
N PRO A 105 14.68 8.15 -0.72
CA PRO A 105 13.79 8.45 0.40
C PRO A 105 12.52 7.60 0.35
N LYS A 106 12.10 7.08 1.50
CA LYS A 106 10.82 6.38 1.67
C LYS A 106 9.84 7.30 2.38
N ILE A 107 8.63 7.38 1.86
CA ILE A 107 7.55 8.22 2.40
C ILE A 107 6.46 7.31 2.96
N MET A 108 6.14 7.48 4.23
CA MET A 108 5.12 6.73 4.95
C MET A 108 4.29 7.69 5.80
N HIS A 109 2.97 7.52 5.82
CA HIS A 109 2.09 8.39 6.61
C HIS A 109 2.27 8.16 8.12
N ASN A 110 2.27 6.91 8.55
CA ASN A 110 2.58 6.52 9.93
C ASN A 110 3.80 5.60 9.91
N SER A 111 4.98 6.23 9.86
CA SER A 111 6.23 5.52 9.57
C SER A 111 6.58 4.44 10.61
N MET A 112 6.30 4.68 11.88
CA MET A 112 6.59 3.68 12.93
C MET A 112 5.69 2.45 12.79
N TYR A 113 4.42 2.66 12.50
CA TYR A 113 3.44 1.59 12.33
C TYR A 113 3.76 0.73 11.10
N ASP A 114 3.93 1.37 9.95
CA ASP A 114 4.22 0.69 8.69
C ASP A 114 5.59 0.03 8.69
N ALA A 115 6.61 0.71 9.21
CA ALA A 115 7.96 0.14 9.33
C ALA A 115 7.99 -1.10 10.24
N GLY A 116 7.21 -1.10 11.32
CA GLY A 116 7.06 -2.25 12.21
C GLY A 116 6.45 -3.46 11.49
N TRP A 117 5.39 -3.27 10.72
CA TRP A 117 4.78 -4.34 9.94
C TRP A 117 5.69 -4.83 8.80
N LEU A 118 6.40 -3.93 8.12
CA LEU A 118 7.38 -4.33 7.11
C LEU A 118 8.50 -5.18 7.69
N LYS A 119 9.03 -4.80 8.84
CA LYS A 119 10.03 -5.60 9.57
C LYS A 119 9.47 -6.97 9.99
N TRP A 120 8.22 -6.99 10.47
CA TRP A 120 7.51 -8.23 10.78
C TRP A 120 7.45 -9.18 9.56
N ALA A 121 7.26 -8.63 8.38
CA ALA A 121 7.25 -9.36 7.10
C ALA A 121 8.66 -9.61 6.52
N ASN A 122 9.71 -9.30 7.25
CA ASN A 122 11.10 -9.45 6.81
C ASN A 122 11.48 -8.51 5.63
N VAL A 123 10.88 -7.34 5.59
CA VAL A 123 11.20 -6.29 4.62
C VAL A 123 11.97 -5.17 5.34
N ASP A 124 13.27 -5.08 5.07
CA ASP A 124 14.10 -4.00 5.58
C ASP A 124 13.89 -2.74 4.75
N VAL A 125 13.61 -1.64 5.44
CA VAL A 125 13.51 -0.31 4.83
C VAL A 125 14.81 0.45 5.11
N LYS A 126 15.50 0.84 4.06
CA LYS A 126 16.77 1.56 4.15
C LYS A 126 16.74 2.88 3.41
#